data_6f9ed6edb3f070fb6ccd90f557d2d478
#
_entry.id   6f9ed6edb3f070fb6ccd90f557d2d478
#
_cell.length_a   1.000
_cell.length_b   1.000
_cell.length_c   1.000
_cell.angle_alpha   90.00
_cell.angle_beta   90.00
_cell.angle_gamma   90.00
#
_symmetry.space_group_name_H-M   'P 1'
#
loop_
_entity.id
_entity.type
_entity.pdbx_description
1 polymer ?
#
loop_
_entity_poly.entity_id
_entity_poly.type
_entity_poly.pdbx_seq_one_letter_code
_entity_poly.pdbx_strand_id
1 'polypeptide(L)'
;VLYNKMLYGFVPYAVRGAIWYQGESNLGDKMLYKSKMQALLNGWKQVFRNPGLKLYFVQLAPYTYNNGDPTMLPQLREAQQAFADGEKDAGMAIISDAVHNVRDIHPADKEIVGKRLAYLALNRDYGRSDIKADSPRLKSSRVEGNKFILDFDFVESWKAPGNTIPFFEVAGADCEFFPARAEIDGTRLAVSSDKVSEPKSLRYMWNETNEGKLANEAGLVLGSFQIPYNPTFEELLTAYKANSRLVYEYDLKSGSGFGDKTKVNYVVDNSDAIKGRITRITYLAEIVKKDGEKQFVCVSMDPFTTNVRQIGVPVKSSGAAFQTRVQNLNVLSNVSGVRTGRIKEGNIEFWSSNYAQQNAAGIPGASEQTFDFGDRRTGDDPGYGSMQIHNFTEKQTVFAYNNFSAGASSDVGIGNQPGNQPDWTFSKSLQNCKDAWLYVLVDME
;
A
#
# COMPACT_ATOMS: atom_id res chain seq x y z
N VAL A 1 22.28 1.83 28.81
CA VAL A 1 23.13 0.68 29.19
C VAL A 1 24.10 0.33 28.08
N LEU A 2 23.65 0.15 26.81
CA LEU A 2 24.50 -0.21 25.66
C LEU A 2 25.62 0.82 25.41
N TYR A 3 25.27 2.10 25.35
CA TYR A 3 26.24 3.16 25.15
C TYR A 3 27.39 3.11 26.16
N ASN A 4 27.04 3.15 27.45
CA ASN A 4 28.05 3.22 28.52
C ASN A 4 28.95 1.97 28.59
N LYS A 5 28.40 0.79 28.26
CA LYS A 5 29.15 -0.47 28.41
C LYS A 5 29.87 -0.90 27.14
N MET A 6 29.41 -0.47 25.97
CA MET A 6 29.92 -0.98 24.69
C MET A 6 30.58 0.09 23.84
N LEU A 7 30.04 1.31 23.82
CA LEU A 7 30.53 2.37 22.92
C LEU A 7 31.44 3.38 23.61
N TYR A 8 31.14 3.75 24.85
CA TYR A 8 31.85 4.82 25.55
C TYR A 8 33.35 4.64 25.60
N GLY A 9 33.85 3.42 25.77
CA GLY A 9 35.28 3.11 25.77
C GLY A 9 35.98 3.35 24.43
N PHE A 10 35.24 3.42 23.32
CA PHE A 10 35.77 3.67 21.98
C PHE A 10 35.61 5.14 21.53
N VAL A 11 34.87 5.96 22.26
CA VAL A 11 34.62 7.36 21.91
C VAL A 11 35.90 8.20 21.67
N PRO A 12 37.03 7.96 22.39
CA PRO A 12 38.26 8.69 22.13
C PRO A 12 38.95 8.35 20.80
N TYR A 13 38.59 7.23 20.15
CA TYR A 13 39.20 6.86 18.87
C TYR A 13 38.75 7.78 17.75
N ALA A 14 39.68 8.20 16.93
CA ALA A 14 39.38 8.93 15.70
C ALA A 14 38.82 7.95 14.66
N VAL A 15 37.54 8.03 14.40
CA VAL A 15 36.87 7.23 13.37
C VAL A 15 36.52 8.09 12.16
N ARG A 16 36.72 7.59 10.95
CA ARG A 16 36.35 8.26 9.69
C ARG A 16 34.88 8.15 9.40
N GLY A 17 34.30 6.99 9.73
CA GLY A 17 32.90 6.67 9.47
C GLY A 17 32.48 5.38 10.14
N ALA A 18 31.26 5.02 9.89
CA ALA A 18 30.66 3.77 10.34
C ALA A 18 30.06 3.02 9.15
N ILE A 19 30.10 1.69 9.20
CA ILE A 19 29.33 0.82 8.31
C ILE A 19 28.15 0.25 9.09
N TRP A 20 26.98 0.20 8.44
CA TRP A 20 25.72 -0.13 9.12
C TRP A 20 24.89 -1.12 8.32
N TYR A 21 24.43 -2.17 8.95
CA TYR A 21 23.52 -3.14 8.35
C TYR A 21 22.45 -3.53 9.38
N GLN A 22 21.27 -2.95 9.26
CA GLN A 22 20.14 -3.16 10.17
C GLN A 22 18.86 -2.60 9.55
N GLY A 23 17.70 -3.04 10.03
CA GLY A 23 16.40 -2.50 9.67
C GLY A 23 15.28 -3.53 9.66
N GLU A 24 15.58 -4.81 9.79
CA GLU A 24 14.66 -5.93 9.63
C GLU A 24 13.47 -5.85 10.59
N SER A 25 13.70 -5.40 11.83
CA SER A 25 12.64 -5.18 12.82
C SER A 25 11.93 -3.81 12.66
N ASN A 26 12.30 -3.02 11.67
CA ASN A 26 11.77 -1.67 11.44
C ASN A 26 10.82 -1.58 10.25
N LEU A 27 10.36 -2.69 9.68
CA LEU A 27 9.49 -2.68 8.49
C LEU A 27 8.27 -1.77 8.64
N GLY A 28 7.64 -1.76 9.81
CA GLY A 28 6.49 -0.92 10.10
C GLY A 28 6.79 0.58 10.18
N ASP A 29 8.06 0.97 10.28
CA ASP A 29 8.45 2.38 10.36
C ASP A 29 8.26 3.12 9.03
N LYS A 30 8.32 2.42 7.90
CA LYS A 30 8.18 3.04 6.57
C LYS A 30 9.10 4.28 6.47
N MET A 31 8.57 5.43 6.04
CA MET A 31 9.35 6.67 5.88
C MET A 31 9.90 7.24 7.21
N LEU A 32 9.38 6.85 8.38
CA LEU A 32 9.94 7.22 9.68
C LEU A 32 11.37 6.69 9.85
N TYR A 33 11.71 5.57 9.19
CA TYR A 33 13.06 5.02 9.24
C TYR A 33 14.13 5.98 8.72
N LYS A 34 13.81 6.82 7.71
CA LYS A 34 14.69 7.91 7.26
C LYS A 34 15.07 8.83 8.41
N SER A 35 14.09 9.26 9.20
CA SER A 35 14.33 10.15 10.35
C SER A 35 15.15 9.47 11.45
N LYS A 36 14.96 8.16 11.67
CA LYS A 36 15.76 7.37 12.60
C LYS A 36 17.22 7.26 12.16
N MET A 37 17.48 7.03 10.87
CA MET A 37 18.83 7.00 10.30
C MET A 37 19.52 8.36 10.41
N GLN A 38 18.79 9.45 10.17
CA GLN A 38 19.32 10.80 10.37
C GLN A 38 19.68 11.07 11.83
N ALA A 39 18.83 10.66 12.76
CA ALA A 39 19.09 10.80 14.19
C ALA A 39 20.32 9.97 14.62
N LEU A 40 20.47 8.74 14.09
CA LEU A 40 21.63 7.88 14.34
C LEU A 40 22.93 8.55 13.90
N LEU A 41 22.99 9.04 12.63
CA LEU A 41 24.17 9.71 12.10
C LEU A 41 24.52 10.97 12.90
N ASN A 42 23.54 11.81 13.20
CA ASN A 42 23.75 13.02 13.99
C ASN A 42 24.25 12.71 15.41
N GLY A 43 23.66 11.68 16.04
CA GLY A 43 24.12 11.20 17.36
C GLY A 43 25.58 10.73 17.34
N TRP A 44 25.98 9.98 16.31
CA TRP A 44 27.38 9.54 16.18
C TRP A 44 28.33 10.68 15.86
N LYS A 45 27.98 11.62 14.97
CA LYS A 45 28.75 12.85 14.73
C LYS A 45 29.03 13.59 16.04
N GLN A 46 28.02 13.70 16.91
CA GLN A 46 28.15 14.35 18.21
C GLN A 46 29.02 13.54 19.20
N VAL A 47 28.75 12.23 19.34
CA VAL A 47 29.46 11.34 20.27
C VAL A 47 30.94 11.24 19.95
N PHE A 48 31.29 11.02 18.68
CA PHE A 48 32.68 10.93 18.24
C PHE A 48 33.33 12.31 17.97
N ARG A 49 32.60 13.40 18.19
CA ARG A 49 33.05 14.78 17.93
C ARG A 49 33.61 14.94 16.52
N ASN A 50 33.01 14.26 15.56
CA ASN A 50 33.41 14.29 14.15
C ASN A 50 32.21 14.72 13.28
N PRO A 51 32.09 16.03 12.94
CA PRO A 51 30.98 16.49 12.11
C PRO A 51 31.03 15.97 10.67
N GLY A 52 32.16 15.46 10.21
CA GLY A 52 32.37 14.85 8.91
C GLY A 52 32.24 13.31 8.91
N LEU A 53 31.80 12.71 10.01
CA LEU A 53 31.64 11.26 10.12
C LEU A 53 30.71 10.73 9.02
N LYS A 54 31.18 9.70 8.30
CA LYS A 54 30.44 9.06 7.21
C LYS A 54 29.63 7.88 7.71
N LEU A 55 28.48 7.63 7.08
CA LEU A 55 27.66 6.46 7.32
C LEU A 55 27.41 5.72 6.00
N TYR A 56 28.08 4.60 5.80
CA TYR A 56 27.82 3.71 4.68
C TYR A 56 27.00 2.53 5.15
N PHE A 57 25.86 2.30 4.50
CA PHE A 57 24.91 1.32 5.00
C PHE A 57 24.37 0.41 3.88
N VAL A 58 23.82 -0.70 4.29
CA VAL A 58 23.27 -1.73 3.40
C VAL A 58 21.77 -1.52 3.27
N GLN A 59 21.26 -1.49 2.05
CA GLN A 59 19.82 -1.64 1.80
C GLN A 59 19.40 -3.05 2.19
N LEU A 60 18.29 -3.21 2.89
CA LEU A 60 17.82 -4.51 3.34
C LEU A 60 17.67 -5.50 2.20
N ALA A 61 18.17 -6.70 2.43
CA ALA A 61 18.08 -7.84 1.51
C ALA A 61 16.64 -8.32 1.31
N PRO A 62 16.32 -8.99 0.19
CA PRO A 62 15.08 -9.74 0.05
C PRO A 62 14.93 -10.80 1.15
N TYR A 63 13.74 -10.83 1.77
CA TYR A 63 13.43 -11.81 2.81
C TYR A 63 11.90 -11.98 2.97
N THR A 64 11.45 -13.19 3.24
CA THR A 64 10.04 -13.53 3.48
C THR A 64 9.67 -13.25 4.93
N TYR A 65 9.10 -12.09 5.22
CA TYR A 65 8.72 -11.68 6.57
C TYR A 65 7.42 -12.31 7.07
N ASN A 66 6.56 -12.79 6.18
CA ASN A 66 5.27 -13.42 6.51
C ASN A 66 4.32 -12.54 7.36
N ASN A 67 4.43 -11.23 7.26
CA ASN A 67 3.62 -10.29 8.03
C ASN A 67 2.32 -9.86 7.31
N GLY A 68 1.96 -10.55 6.24
CA GLY A 68 0.71 -10.31 5.48
C GLY A 68 0.79 -9.18 4.44
N ASP A 69 1.82 -8.34 4.47
CA ASP A 69 2.02 -7.27 3.48
C ASP A 69 3.42 -7.36 2.85
N PRO A 70 3.55 -7.94 1.66
CA PRO A 70 4.84 -8.12 1.00
C PRO A 70 5.45 -6.80 0.50
N THR A 71 4.74 -5.68 0.62
CA THR A 71 5.22 -4.36 0.19
C THR A 71 5.92 -3.57 1.30
N MET A 72 5.90 -4.04 2.55
CA MET A 72 6.53 -3.34 3.66
C MET A 72 8.05 -3.19 3.50
N LEU A 73 8.72 -4.23 2.99
CA LEU A 73 10.16 -4.14 2.74
C LEU A 73 10.50 -3.13 1.65
N PRO A 74 9.88 -3.12 0.46
CA PRO A 74 10.08 -2.05 -0.53
C PRO A 74 9.83 -0.64 0.04
N GLN A 75 8.80 -0.44 0.85
CA GLN A 75 8.52 0.86 1.49
C GLN A 75 9.64 1.28 2.46
N LEU A 76 10.22 0.34 3.21
CA LEU A 76 11.38 0.64 4.04
C LEU A 76 12.63 0.96 3.20
N ARG A 77 12.84 0.25 2.08
CA ARG A 77 13.92 0.53 1.13
C ARG A 77 13.81 1.92 0.50
N GLU A 78 12.59 2.42 0.26
CA GLU A 78 12.39 3.83 -0.12
C GLU A 78 12.90 4.79 0.93
N ALA A 79 12.63 4.52 2.20
CA ALA A 79 13.14 5.36 3.30
C ALA A 79 14.67 5.31 3.39
N GLN A 80 15.28 4.13 3.15
CA GLN A 80 16.73 3.96 3.07
C GLN A 80 17.31 4.76 1.88
N GLN A 81 16.68 4.68 0.70
CA GLN A 81 17.09 5.44 -0.47
C GLN A 81 16.95 6.94 -0.23
N ALA A 82 15.80 7.38 0.30
CA ALA A 82 15.55 8.80 0.59
C ALA A 82 16.52 9.38 1.64
N PHE A 83 17.05 8.56 2.55
CA PHE A 83 18.11 8.96 3.46
C PHE A 83 19.44 9.12 2.71
N ALA A 84 19.83 8.14 1.88
CA ALA A 84 21.05 8.20 1.08
C ALA A 84 21.07 9.39 0.12
N ASP A 85 19.92 9.74 -0.45
CA ASP A 85 19.78 10.86 -1.39
C ASP A 85 19.83 12.23 -0.70
N GLY A 86 19.33 12.30 0.52
CA GLY A 86 19.24 13.56 1.26
C GLY A 86 20.45 13.88 2.16
N GLU A 87 21.36 12.92 2.40
CA GLU A 87 22.50 13.09 3.33
C GLU A 87 23.82 12.89 2.60
N LYS A 88 24.58 13.97 2.45
CA LYS A 88 25.89 13.98 1.77
C LYS A 88 26.96 13.10 2.43
N ASP A 89 26.81 12.84 3.72
CA ASP A 89 27.72 12.00 4.51
C ASP A 89 27.27 10.54 4.56
N ALA A 90 26.24 10.17 3.78
CA ALA A 90 25.74 8.81 3.69
C ALA A 90 25.98 8.19 2.30
N GLY A 91 26.01 6.86 2.26
CA GLY A 91 26.04 6.08 1.03
C GLY A 91 25.42 4.70 1.26
N MET A 92 24.76 4.16 0.24
CA MET A 92 23.99 2.93 0.35
C MET A 92 24.51 1.85 -0.59
N ALA A 93 24.79 0.66 -0.07
CA ALA A 93 25.10 -0.53 -0.83
C ALA A 93 23.84 -1.37 -1.02
N ILE A 94 23.46 -1.63 -2.26
CA ILE A 94 22.31 -2.49 -2.60
C ILE A 94 22.83 -3.92 -2.80
N ILE A 95 22.13 -4.91 -2.23
CA ILE A 95 22.56 -6.31 -2.20
C ILE A 95 21.45 -7.29 -2.58
N SER A 96 20.46 -6.86 -3.34
CA SER A 96 19.34 -7.71 -3.74
C SER A 96 19.73 -8.92 -4.60
N ASP A 97 20.91 -8.93 -5.19
CA ASP A 97 21.53 -9.99 -5.96
C ASP A 97 22.42 -10.94 -5.14
N ALA A 98 22.67 -10.62 -3.86
CA ALA A 98 23.54 -11.39 -2.96
C ALA A 98 22.76 -12.38 -2.07
N VAL A 99 21.49 -12.62 -2.37
CA VAL A 99 20.62 -13.53 -1.61
C VAL A 99 20.51 -14.86 -2.34
N HIS A 100 20.81 -15.94 -1.63
CA HIS A 100 20.66 -17.31 -2.15
C HIS A 100 19.39 -17.99 -1.63
N ASN A 101 18.82 -17.47 -0.56
CA ASN A 101 17.63 -18.01 0.10
C ASN A 101 16.86 -16.90 0.79
N VAL A 102 15.71 -16.52 0.24
CA VAL A 102 14.82 -15.49 0.80
C VAL A 102 14.14 -15.91 2.12
N ARG A 103 14.36 -17.13 2.59
CA ARG A 103 13.88 -17.59 3.91
C ARG A 103 14.95 -17.46 5.01
N ASP A 104 16.17 -17.06 4.63
CA ASP A 104 17.24 -16.76 5.58
C ASP A 104 17.42 -15.25 5.65
N ILE A 105 17.13 -14.68 6.82
CA ILE A 105 17.24 -13.23 7.08
C ILE A 105 18.70 -12.75 7.05
N HIS A 106 19.66 -13.68 7.14
CA HIS A 106 21.09 -13.40 7.15
C HIS A 106 21.76 -13.89 5.86
N PRO A 107 21.74 -13.12 4.75
CA PRO A 107 22.42 -13.51 3.52
C PRO A 107 23.86 -13.95 3.79
N ALA A 108 24.25 -15.11 3.29
CA ALA A 108 25.54 -15.71 3.57
C ALA A 108 26.70 -14.99 2.88
N ASP A 109 26.47 -14.40 1.70
CA ASP A 109 27.52 -13.70 0.94
C ASP A 109 27.86 -12.33 1.54
N LYS A 110 28.67 -12.35 2.59
CA LYS A 110 29.17 -11.13 3.24
C LYS A 110 30.32 -10.49 2.49
N GLU A 111 30.97 -11.19 1.56
CA GLU A 111 32.06 -10.64 0.77
C GLU A 111 31.56 -9.54 -0.16
N ILE A 112 30.44 -9.77 -0.88
CA ILE A 112 29.84 -8.77 -1.77
C ILE A 112 29.36 -7.55 -0.97
N VAL A 113 28.80 -7.76 0.23
CA VAL A 113 28.38 -6.69 1.14
C VAL A 113 29.57 -5.82 1.53
N GLY A 114 30.66 -6.47 2.01
CA GLY A 114 31.89 -5.76 2.40
C GLY A 114 32.55 -5.01 1.24
N LYS A 115 32.60 -5.62 0.05
CA LYS A 115 33.14 -5.01 -1.16
C LYS A 115 32.38 -3.74 -1.55
N ARG A 116 31.04 -3.78 -1.60
CA ARG A 116 30.22 -2.62 -1.98
C ARG A 116 30.32 -1.49 -0.98
N LEU A 117 30.36 -1.78 0.32
CA LEU A 117 30.66 -0.77 1.35
C LEU A 117 32.06 -0.18 1.22
N ALA A 118 33.06 -1.03 0.92
CA ALA A 118 34.43 -0.55 0.68
C ALA A 118 34.54 0.32 -0.58
N TYR A 119 33.81 0.02 -1.65
CA TYR A 119 33.79 0.86 -2.86
C TYR A 119 33.29 2.27 -2.56
N LEU A 120 32.22 2.40 -1.75
CA LEU A 120 31.73 3.70 -1.30
C LEU A 120 32.79 4.49 -0.56
N ALA A 121 33.46 3.86 0.40
CA ALA A 121 34.53 4.51 1.16
C ALA A 121 35.74 4.89 0.28
N LEU A 122 36.22 3.96 -0.55
CA LEU A 122 37.35 4.17 -1.43
C LEU A 122 37.09 5.32 -2.41
N ASN A 123 35.93 5.35 -3.04
CA ASN A 123 35.56 6.38 -3.98
C ASN A 123 35.40 7.74 -3.29
N ARG A 124 34.65 7.82 -2.19
CA ARG A 124 34.21 9.09 -1.61
C ARG A 124 35.20 9.69 -0.60
N ASP A 125 35.99 8.85 0.09
CA ASP A 125 36.83 9.30 1.19
C ASP A 125 38.32 9.10 0.95
N TYR A 126 38.70 8.15 0.07
CA TYR A 126 40.10 7.79 -0.16
C TYR A 126 40.60 8.12 -1.57
N GLY A 127 39.83 8.92 -2.32
CA GLY A 127 40.28 9.50 -3.61
C GLY A 127 40.34 8.51 -4.78
N ARG A 128 39.76 7.30 -4.65
CA ARG A 128 39.73 6.29 -5.70
C ARG A 128 38.54 6.52 -6.64
N SER A 129 38.57 7.62 -7.38
CA SER A 129 37.52 7.97 -8.36
C SER A 129 37.41 7.00 -9.54
N ASP A 130 38.40 6.13 -9.74
CA ASP A 130 38.38 5.04 -10.70
C ASP A 130 37.44 3.91 -10.30
N ILE A 131 37.04 3.81 -9.04
CA ILE A 131 36.12 2.82 -8.52
C ILE A 131 34.68 3.33 -8.65
N LYS A 132 33.87 2.67 -9.45
CA LYS A 132 32.42 2.92 -9.47
C LYS A 132 31.77 2.33 -8.21
N ALA A 133 31.08 3.15 -7.44
CA ALA A 133 30.59 2.79 -6.12
C ALA A 133 29.07 2.90 -5.99
N ASP A 134 28.42 3.63 -6.89
CA ASP A 134 26.99 3.88 -6.81
C ASP A 134 26.19 2.93 -7.71
N SER A 135 25.12 2.37 -7.14
CA SER A 135 24.12 1.62 -7.88
C SER A 135 23.28 2.52 -8.78
N PRO A 136 22.71 2.00 -9.87
CA PRO A 136 21.76 2.74 -10.69
C PRO A 136 20.67 3.39 -9.85
N ARG A 137 20.33 4.64 -10.17
CA ARG A 137 19.30 5.39 -9.47
C ARG A 137 18.38 6.10 -10.47
N LEU A 138 17.07 5.95 -10.30
CA LEU A 138 16.10 6.65 -11.13
C LEU A 138 16.35 8.17 -11.03
N LYS A 139 16.60 8.80 -12.17
CA LYS A 139 16.84 10.24 -12.30
C LYS A 139 15.57 10.97 -12.70
N SER A 140 14.91 10.49 -13.72
CA SER A 140 13.67 11.05 -14.23
C SER A 140 12.83 9.99 -14.93
N SER A 141 11.57 10.28 -15.09
CA SER A 141 10.62 9.47 -15.84
C SER A 141 9.70 10.35 -16.66
N ARG A 142 9.24 9.84 -17.80
CA ARG A 142 8.18 10.43 -18.60
C ARG A 142 7.37 9.32 -19.28
N VAL A 143 6.16 9.67 -19.69
CA VAL A 143 5.29 8.75 -20.44
C VAL A 143 5.35 9.11 -21.92
N GLU A 144 5.59 8.14 -22.78
CA GLU A 144 5.52 8.25 -24.24
C GLU A 144 4.59 7.15 -24.75
N GLY A 145 3.39 7.57 -25.21
CA GLY A 145 2.33 6.61 -25.60
C GLY A 145 1.92 5.75 -24.40
N ASN A 146 2.08 4.45 -24.54
CA ASN A 146 1.76 3.47 -23.48
C ASN A 146 2.98 3.01 -22.67
N LYS A 147 4.10 3.72 -22.75
CA LYS A 147 5.36 3.34 -22.09
C LYS A 147 5.83 4.42 -21.12
N PHE A 148 6.40 3.99 -20.00
CA PHE A 148 7.33 4.80 -19.23
C PHE A 148 8.70 4.75 -19.86
N ILE A 149 9.32 5.92 -20.04
CA ILE A 149 10.76 6.06 -20.38
C ILE A 149 11.46 6.53 -19.12
N LEU A 150 12.43 5.75 -18.68
CA LEU A 150 13.15 5.95 -17.42
C LEU A 150 14.60 6.30 -17.71
N ASP A 151 15.07 7.42 -17.17
CA ASP A 151 16.47 7.82 -17.20
C ASP A 151 17.10 7.53 -15.83
N PHE A 152 18.38 7.13 -15.84
CA PHE A 152 19.10 6.75 -14.63
C PHE A 152 20.43 7.46 -14.50
N ASP A 153 20.82 7.79 -13.26
CA ASP A 153 22.19 8.13 -12.89
C ASP A 153 22.98 6.85 -12.63
N PHE A 154 24.32 6.93 -12.78
CA PHE A 154 25.30 5.86 -12.54
C PHE A 154 25.15 4.65 -13.47
N VAL A 155 24.76 4.88 -14.71
CA VAL A 155 24.65 3.86 -15.77
C VAL A 155 25.31 4.35 -17.03
N GLU A 156 26.31 3.63 -17.50
CA GLU A 156 26.89 3.79 -18.85
C GLU A 156 26.39 2.66 -19.78
N SER A 157 26.15 1.48 -19.23
CA SER A 157 25.47 0.37 -19.89
C SER A 157 24.80 -0.54 -18.87
N TRP A 158 23.80 -1.30 -19.34
CA TRP A 158 23.06 -2.24 -18.52
C TRP A 158 23.58 -3.68 -18.69
N LYS A 159 23.65 -4.39 -17.56
CA LYS A 159 23.78 -5.85 -17.50
C LYS A 159 22.45 -6.44 -17.10
N ALA A 160 21.72 -6.96 -18.06
CA ALA A 160 20.44 -7.62 -17.82
C ALA A 160 20.65 -9.05 -17.29
N PRO A 161 19.73 -9.57 -16.44
CA PRO A 161 19.81 -10.93 -15.92
C PRO A 161 19.51 -12.02 -16.98
N GLY A 162 19.05 -11.62 -18.15
CA GLY A 162 18.67 -12.50 -19.25
C GLY A 162 17.89 -11.73 -20.32
N ASN A 163 17.08 -12.43 -21.11
CA ASN A 163 16.27 -11.84 -22.19
C ASN A 163 15.09 -11.00 -21.67
N THR A 164 14.73 -11.15 -20.41
CA THR A 164 13.65 -10.41 -19.74
C THR A 164 14.15 -9.78 -18.46
N ILE A 165 13.67 -8.59 -18.17
CA ILE A 165 13.94 -7.89 -16.91
C ILE A 165 12.68 -8.03 -16.05
N PRO A 166 12.70 -8.86 -15.00
CA PRO A 166 11.52 -9.13 -14.19
C PRO A 166 11.23 -7.99 -13.20
N PHE A 167 10.09 -8.11 -12.52
CA PHE A 167 9.67 -7.32 -11.37
C PHE A 167 9.29 -5.86 -11.63
N PHE A 168 9.11 -5.48 -12.89
CA PHE A 168 8.41 -4.24 -13.21
C PHE A 168 6.89 -4.47 -13.20
N GLU A 169 6.17 -3.51 -12.66
CA GLU A 169 4.71 -3.45 -12.69
C GLU A 169 4.27 -2.02 -13.02
N VAL A 170 3.20 -1.90 -13.80
CA VAL A 170 2.63 -0.61 -14.23
C VAL A 170 1.16 -0.59 -13.91
N ALA A 171 0.63 0.56 -13.51
CA ALA A 171 -0.78 0.80 -13.28
C ALA A 171 -1.28 2.01 -14.07
N GLY A 172 -2.57 1.98 -14.44
CA GLY A 172 -3.33 3.10 -14.96
C GLY A 172 -3.88 4.01 -13.84
N ALA A 173 -4.90 4.78 -14.17
CA ALA A 173 -5.56 5.68 -13.23
C ALA A 173 -6.36 4.94 -12.15
N ASP A 174 -6.69 3.67 -12.37
CA ASP A 174 -7.32 2.78 -11.39
C ASP A 174 -6.36 2.27 -10.30
N CYS A 175 -5.04 2.53 -10.45
CA CYS A 175 -3.98 2.05 -9.57
C CYS A 175 -3.93 0.51 -9.42
N GLU A 176 -4.51 -0.24 -10.37
CA GLU A 176 -4.33 -1.68 -10.45
C GLU A 176 -3.03 -2.01 -11.18
N PHE A 177 -2.09 -2.67 -10.47
CA PHE A 177 -0.77 -2.96 -11.00
C PHE A 177 -0.73 -4.28 -11.76
N PHE A 178 -0.24 -4.22 -12.98
CA PHE A 178 -0.01 -5.38 -13.85
C PHE A 178 1.48 -5.56 -14.13
N PRO A 179 1.94 -6.83 -14.28
CA PRO A 179 3.30 -7.11 -14.73
C PRO A 179 3.61 -6.35 -16.01
N ALA A 180 4.82 -5.80 -16.07
CA ALA A 180 5.28 -5.00 -17.19
C ALA A 180 6.59 -5.53 -17.75
N ARG A 181 6.78 -5.33 -19.06
CA ARG A 181 8.01 -5.61 -19.77
C ARG A 181 8.89 -4.37 -19.78
N ALA A 182 10.16 -4.56 -19.43
CA ALA A 182 11.17 -3.51 -19.55
C ALA A 182 12.13 -3.86 -20.69
N GLU A 183 12.42 -2.88 -21.54
CA GLU A 183 13.35 -2.96 -22.67
C GLU A 183 14.48 -1.96 -22.46
N ILE A 184 15.73 -2.39 -22.74
CA ILE A 184 16.90 -1.51 -22.66
C ILE A 184 16.98 -0.69 -23.95
N ASP A 185 17.06 0.65 -23.79
CA ASP A 185 17.31 1.62 -24.86
C ASP A 185 18.51 2.48 -24.48
N GLY A 186 19.71 2.00 -24.83
CA GLY A 186 20.95 2.62 -24.41
C GLY A 186 21.12 2.60 -22.89
N THR A 187 21.14 3.78 -22.26
CA THR A 187 21.20 3.92 -20.79
C THR A 187 19.81 4.01 -20.14
N ARG A 188 18.74 4.01 -20.94
CA ARG A 188 17.35 4.12 -20.51
C ARG A 188 16.68 2.77 -20.42
N LEU A 189 15.52 2.77 -19.76
CA LEU A 189 14.57 1.66 -19.82
C LEU A 189 13.24 2.17 -20.35
N ALA A 190 12.64 1.42 -21.28
CA ALA A 190 11.28 1.61 -21.73
C ALA A 190 10.41 0.50 -21.11
N VAL A 191 9.39 0.90 -20.34
CA VAL A 191 8.57 -0.05 -19.55
C VAL A 191 7.10 0.07 -19.93
N SER A 192 6.47 -1.04 -20.29
CA SER A 192 5.06 -1.08 -20.68
C SER A 192 4.38 -2.39 -20.27
N SER A 193 3.05 -2.35 -20.20
CA SER A 193 2.21 -3.53 -20.02
C SER A 193 1.09 -3.51 -21.07
N ASP A 194 0.82 -4.66 -21.67
CA ASP A 194 -0.29 -4.78 -22.66
C ASP A 194 -1.67 -4.57 -22.02
N LYS A 195 -1.74 -4.62 -20.68
CA LYS A 195 -2.98 -4.40 -19.92
C LYS A 195 -3.20 -2.94 -19.54
N VAL A 196 -2.23 -2.04 -19.80
CA VAL A 196 -2.30 -0.63 -19.37
C VAL A 196 -1.97 0.26 -20.56
N SER A 197 -3.00 0.83 -21.17
CA SER A 197 -2.86 1.72 -22.32
C SER A 197 -2.39 3.14 -21.95
N GLU A 198 -2.76 3.60 -20.76
CA GLU A 198 -2.40 4.92 -20.22
C GLU A 198 -1.71 4.76 -18.85
N PRO A 199 -0.38 4.54 -18.84
CA PRO A 199 0.34 4.33 -17.60
C PRO A 199 0.44 5.60 -16.77
N LYS A 200 0.13 5.48 -15.46
CA LYS A 200 0.17 6.58 -14.48
C LYS A 200 1.15 6.30 -13.35
N SER A 201 1.35 5.02 -12.99
CA SER A 201 2.23 4.60 -11.92
C SER A 201 3.10 3.42 -12.36
N LEU A 202 4.30 3.36 -11.82
CA LEU A 202 5.25 2.28 -12.05
C LEU A 202 5.93 1.90 -10.75
N ARG A 203 6.25 0.61 -10.60
CA ARG A 203 7.09 0.13 -9.51
C ARG A 203 8.01 -0.99 -9.97
N TYR A 204 9.17 -1.06 -9.34
CA TYR A 204 10.19 -2.08 -9.58
C TYR A 204 10.55 -2.77 -8.28
N MET A 205 10.57 -4.12 -8.29
CA MET A 205 10.89 -4.95 -7.12
C MET A 205 10.01 -4.62 -5.90
N TRP A 206 8.70 -4.50 -6.11
CA TRP A 206 7.76 -4.06 -5.08
C TRP A 206 7.18 -5.21 -4.25
N ASN A 207 8.01 -6.23 -4.02
CA ASN A 207 7.68 -7.40 -3.18
C ASN A 207 8.90 -7.77 -2.34
N GLU A 208 8.68 -8.21 -1.10
CA GLU A 208 9.73 -8.52 -0.12
C GLU A 208 10.70 -9.62 -0.57
N THR A 209 10.27 -10.49 -1.49
CA THR A 209 11.07 -11.62 -1.99
C THR A 209 11.73 -11.37 -3.34
N ASN A 210 11.56 -10.18 -3.94
CA ASN A 210 12.16 -9.91 -5.24
C ASN A 210 13.69 -9.79 -5.16
N GLU A 211 14.38 -10.64 -5.91
CA GLU A 211 15.84 -10.64 -6.10
C GLU A 211 16.19 -9.94 -7.40
N GLY A 212 16.42 -8.62 -7.35
CA GLY A 212 16.75 -7.84 -8.55
C GLY A 212 18.20 -8.02 -8.96
N LYS A 213 18.39 -8.31 -10.25
CA LYS A 213 19.72 -8.58 -10.85
C LYS A 213 20.06 -7.67 -12.03
N LEU A 214 19.23 -6.67 -12.33
CA LEU A 214 19.55 -5.66 -13.32
C LEU A 214 20.65 -4.75 -12.76
N ALA A 215 21.77 -4.67 -13.42
CA ALA A 215 22.96 -3.96 -12.93
C ALA A 215 23.55 -3.01 -13.97
N ASN A 216 24.34 -2.05 -13.51
CA ASN A 216 25.19 -1.23 -14.37
C ASN A 216 26.45 -2.00 -14.81
N GLU A 217 27.30 -1.38 -15.61
CA GLU A 217 28.56 -1.94 -16.12
C GLU A 217 29.52 -2.39 -15.01
N ALA A 218 29.44 -1.79 -13.80
CA ALA A 218 30.25 -2.16 -12.64
C ALA A 218 29.68 -3.38 -11.88
N GLY A 219 28.49 -3.89 -12.27
CA GLY A 219 27.82 -4.98 -11.58
C GLY A 219 27.10 -4.56 -10.30
N LEU A 220 26.84 -3.27 -10.16
CA LEU A 220 26.04 -2.73 -9.05
C LEU A 220 24.56 -2.72 -9.46
N VAL A 221 23.73 -3.38 -8.68
CA VAL A 221 22.33 -3.65 -9.03
C VAL A 221 21.40 -2.49 -8.77
N LEU A 222 20.37 -2.37 -9.59
CA LEU A 222 19.26 -1.42 -9.41
C LEU A 222 18.42 -1.81 -8.20
N GLY A 223 18.19 -0.87 -7.29
CA GLY A 223 17.31 -1.03 -6.13
C GLY A 223 15.83 -0.91 -6.47
N SER A 224 14.99 -1.26 -5.49
CA SER A 224 13.55 -1.05 -5.63
C SER A 224 13.20 0.44 -5.64
N PHE A 225 12.22 0.80 -6.46
CA PHE A 225 11.68 2.16 -6.52
C PHE A 225 10.24 2.14 -7.03
N GLN A 226 9.55 3.26 -6.86
CA GLN A 226 8.25 3.51 -7.48
C GLN A 226 8.17 4.93 -8.05
N ILE A 227 7.29 5.07 -9.03
CA ILE A 227 6.77 6.33 -9.53
C ILE A 227 5.32 6.36 -9.08
N PRO A 228 5.01 7.07 -7.97
CA PRO A 228 3.69 7.07 -7.39
C PRO A 228 2.72 7.89 -8.25
N TYR A 229 1.47 7.48 -8.23
CA TYR A 229 0.34 8.26 -8.71
C TYR A 229 -0.70 8.33 -7.60
N ASN A 230 -1.15 9.52 -7.29
CA ASN A 230 -2.18 9.78 -6.29
C ASN A 230 -3.40 10.35 -6.99
N PRO A 231 -4.35 9.52 -7.42
CA PRO A 231 -5.52 9.96 -8.15
C PRO A 231 -6.45 10.79 -7.26
N THR A 232 -7.18 11.69 -7.90
CA THR A 232 -8.39 12.25 -7.31
C THR A 232 -9.53 11.23 -7.35
N PHE A 233 -10.60 11.49 -6.60
CA PHE A 233 -11.80 10.66 -6.67
C PHE A 233 -12.38 10.60 -8.08
N GLU A 234 -12.44 11.75 -8.75
CA GLU A 234 -12.99 11.88 -10.10
C GLU A 234 -12.19 11.09 -11.13
N GLU A 235 -10.86 11.09 -11.03
CA GLU A 235 -9.99 10.30 -11.90
C GLU A 235 -10.20 8.79 -11.66
N LEU A 236 -10.29 8.35 -10.40
CA LEU A 236 -10.60 6.96 -10.05
C LEU A 236 -11.97 6.54 -10.60
N LEU A 237 -13.01 7.32 -10.32
CA LEU A 237 -14.37 7.00 -10.76
C LEU A 237 -14.44 6.90 -12.29
N THR A 238 -13.77 7.81 -12.99
CA THR A 238 -13.70 7.80 -14.47
C THR A 238 -12.98 6.54 -14.95
N ALA A 239 -11.84 6.20 -14.37
CA ALA A 239 -11.07 5.02 -14.76
C ALA A 239 -11.86 3.72 -14.50
N TYR A 240 -12.49 3.59 -13.34
CA TYR A 240 -13.30 2.42 -13.03
C TYR A 240 -14.55 2.32 -13.90
N LYS A 241 -15.25 3.43 -14.17
CA LYS A 241 -16.40 3.42 -15.09
C LYS A 241 -16.01 3.06 -16.54
N ALA A 242 -14.78 3.32 -16.95
CA ALA A 242 -14.27 2.96 -18.28
C ALA A 242 -13.90 1.47 -18.40
N ASN A 243 -13.36 0.88 -17.33
CA ASN A 243 -12.78 -0.47 -17.33
C ASN A 243 -13.68 -1.53 -16.68
N SER A 244 -14.59 -1.13 -15.81
CA SER A 244 -15.48 -2.01 -15.03
C SER A 244 -16.95 -1.71 -15.35
N ARG A 245 -17.85 -2.58 -14.91
CA ARG A 245 -19.29 -2.36 -15.05
C ARG A 245 -19.86 -1.73 -13.78
N LEU A 246 -20.44 -0.54 -13.90
CA LEU A 246 -21.19 0.09 -12.80
C LEU A 246 -22.46 -0.72 -12.53
N VAL A 247 -22.59 -1.22 -11.30
CA VAL A 247 -23.77 -1.96 -10.83
C VAL A 247 -24.70 -1.01 -10.11
N TYR A 248 -24.19 -0.30 -9.10
CA TYR A 248 -25.00 0.61 -8.28
C TYR A 248 -24.32 1.98 -8.15
N GLU A 249 -25.14 3.03 -8.21
CA GLU A 249 -24.78 4.38 -7.79
C GLU A 249 -25.80 4.83 -6.74
N TYR A 250 -25.32 5.21 -5.56
CA TYR A 250 -26.18 5.48 -4.43
C TYR A 250 -25.79 6.81 -3.75
N ASP A 251 -26.76 7.71 -3.66
CA ASP A 251 -26.68 8.90 -2.82
C ASP A 251 -26.95 8.49 -1.37
N LEU A 252 -25.89 8.40 -0.56
CA LEU A 252 -25.98 7.98 0.84
C LEU A 252 -26.82 8.93 1.68
N LYS A 253 -26.94 10.20 1.28
CA LYS A 253 -27.76 11.20 2.00
C LYS A 253 -29.25 11.05 1.72
N SER A 254 -29.61 10.74 0.47
CA SER A 254 -31.01 10.53 0.10
C SER A 254 -31.59 9.28 0.73
N GLY A 255 -30.73 8.31 1.04
CA GLY A 255 -31.10 7.06 1.69
C GLY A 255 -31.33 7.16 3.19
N SER A 256 -31.06 8.29 3.82
CA SER A 256 -31.26 8.45 5.26
C SER A 256 -32.73 8.35 5.63
N GLY A 257 -33.08 7.20 6.21
CA GLY A 257 -34.45 6.90 6.61
C GLY A 257 -35.17 6.04 5.57
N PHE A 258 -34.75 4.77 5.41
CA PHE A 258 -35.55 3.81 4.65
C PHE A 258 -36.97 3.73 5.19
N GLY A 259 -37.87 4.44 4.58
CA GLY A 259 -39.31 4.21 4.80
C GLY A 259 -39.73 2.80 4.40
N ASP A 260 -39.07 2.25 3.38
CA ASP A 260 -39.25 0.86 2.94
C ASP A 260 -37.96 0.05 3.16
N LYS A 261 -37.97 -0.81 4.15
CA LYS A 261 -36.87 -1.71 4.54
C LYS A 261 -36.52 -2.79 3.53
N THR A 262 -37.29 -2.90 2.47
CA THR A 262 -37.16 -3.94 1.44
C THR A 262 -36.48 -3.43 0.18
N LYS A 263 -36.27 -2.11 0.04
CA LYS A 263 -35.78 -1.50 -1.18
C LYS A 263 -34.78 -0.37 -0.91
N VAL A 264 -33.71 -0.35 -1.66
CA VAL A 264 -32.79 0.80 -1.76
C VAL A 264 -33.16 1.61 -3.01
N ASN A 265 -33.27 2.92 -2.87
CA ASN A 265 -33.47 3.82 -4.00
C ASN A 265 -32.12 4.22 -4.58
N TYR A 266 -31.55 3.36 -5.42
CA TYR A 266 -30.34 3.69 -6.16
C TYR A 266 -30.64 4.77 -7.21
N VAL A 267 -29.65 5.64 -7.45
CA VAL A 267 -29.66 6.57 -8.58
C VAL A 267 -29.46 5.78 -9.87
N VAL A 268 -28.57 4.76 -9.82
CA VAL A 268 -28.39 3.78 -10.90
C VAL A 268 -28.47 2.38 -10.30
N ASP A 269 -29.28 1.53 -10.90
CA ASP A 269 -29.34 0.10 -10.64
C ASP A 269 -29.28 -0.67 -11.97
N ASN A 270 -28.09 -1.19 -12.26
CA ASN A 270 -27.81 -2.00 -13.45
C ASN A 270 -27.73 -3.49 -13.14
N SER A 271 -28.13 -3.94 -11.94
CA SER A 271 -27.96 -5.32 -11.50
C SER A 271 -28.57 -6.35 -12.47
N ASP A 272 -29.67 -6.03 -13.11
CA ASP A 272 -30.32 -6.90 -14.11
C ASP A 272 -29.57 -7.00 -15.44
N ALA A 273 -28.72 -6.02 -15.76
CA ALA A 273 -27.89 -6.00 -16.96
C ALA A 273 -26.56 -6.73 -16.80
N ILE A 274 -26.13 -6.99 -15.56
CA ILE A 274 -24.88 -7.69 -15.28
C ILE A 274 -25.06 -9.19 -15.47
N LYS A 275 -24.37 -9.73 -16.47
CA LYS A 275 -24.41 -11.17 -16.80
C LYS A 275 -23.00 -11.64 -17.09
N GLY A 276 -22.65 -12.81 -16.57
CA GLY A 276 -21.31 -13.40 -16.69
C GLY A 276 -20.68 -13.63 -15.32
N ARG A 277 -19.43 -14.00 -15.32
CA ARG A 277 -18.68 -14.28 -14.11
C ARG A 277 -18.03 -13.00 -13.58
N ILE A 278 -18.31 -12.66 -12.33
CA ILE A 278 -17.63 -11.56 -11.63
C ILE A 278 -16.21 -12.01 -11.29
N THR A 279 -15.23 -11.18 -11.60
CA THR A 279 -13.80 -11.42 -11.30
C THR A 279 -13.27 -10.48 -10.22
N ARG A 280 -13.84 -9.28 -10.08
CA ARG A 280 -13.55 -8.32 -9.00
C ARG A 280 -14.81 -7.58 -8.59
N ILE A 281 -14.86 -7.14 -7.33
CA ILE A 281 -15.88 -6.23 -6.81
C ILE A 281 -15.16 -4.98 -6.29
N THR A 282 -15.62 -3.79 -6.68
CA THR A 282 -15.06 -2.52 -6.25
C THR A 282 -16.12 -1.64 -5.61
N TYR A 283 -15.81 -1.16 -4.41
CA TYR A 283 -16.56 -0.14 -3.69
C TYR A 283 -15.77 1.17 -3.74
N LEU A 284 -16.37 2.21 -4.28
CA LEU A 284 -15.78 3.54 -4.35
C LEU A 284 -16.73 4.52 -3.67
N ALA A 285 -16.27 5.16 -2.60
CA ALA A 285 -17.07 6.10 -1.84
C ALA A 285 -16.39 7.46 -1.73
N GLU A 286 -17.17 8.54 -1.87
CA GLU A 286 -16.76 9.91 -1.59
C GLU A 286 -17.62 10.50 -0.50
N ILE A 287 -16.99 11.22 0.42
CA ILE A 287 -17.63 12.02 1.45
C ILE A 287 -17.15 13.47 1.31
N VAL A 288 -18.08 14.40 1.12
CA VAL A 288 -17.79 15.84 1.09
C VAL A 288 -18.26 16.44 2.41
N LYS A 289 -17.33 16.90 3.24
CA LYS A 289 -17.64 17.56 4.51
C LYS A 289 -18.26 18.94 4.29
N LYS A 290 -18.85 19.52 5.32
CA LYS A 290 -19.46 20.87 5.24
C LYS A 290 -18.47 21.99 4.92
N ASP A 291 -17.22 21.82 5.34
CA ASP A 291 -16.13 22.75 5.04
C ASP A 291 -15.58 22.60 3.61
N GLY A 292 -16.05 21.61 2.87
CA GLY A 292 -15.64 21.30 1.50
C GLY A 292 -14.49 20.27 1.40
N GLU A 293 -13.96 19.78 2.51
CA GLU A 293 -12.98 18.70 2.49
C GLU A 293 -13.59 17.46 1.84
N LYS A 294 -12.89 16.92 0.84
CA LYS A 294 -13.28 15.69 0.16
C LYS A 294 -12.45 14.52 0.67
N GLN A 295 -13.13 13.51 1.14
CA GLN A 295 -12.56 12.24 1.56
C GLN A 295 -13.06 11.14 0.66
N PHE A 296 -12.18 10.23 0.25
CA PHE A 296 -12.58 9.07 -0.52
C PHE A 296 -11.90 7.79 -0.08
N VAL A 297 -12.54 6.68 -0.43
CA VAL A 297 -11.96 5.35 -0.38
C VAL A 297 -12.40 4.57 -1.61
N CYS A 298 -11.46 3.84 -2.19
CA CYS A 298 -11.69 2.81 -3.19
C CYS A 298 -11.18 1.48 -2.65
N VAL A 299 -12.02 0.46 -2.66
CA VAL A 299 -11.66 -0.89 -2.20
C VAL A 299 -12.07 -1.87 -3.27
N SER A 300 -11.12 -2.46 -3.97
CA SER A 300 -11.37 -3.58 -4.85
C SER A 300 -10.97 -4.90 -4.17
N MET A 301 -11.69 -6.00 -4.43
CA MET A 301 -11.49 -7.28 -3.78
C MET A 301 -11.93 -8.45 -4.66
N ASP A 302 -11.45 -9.66 -4.33
CA ASP A 302 -11.96 -10.87 -4.95
C ASP A 302 -13.46 -11.04 -4.67
N PRO A 303 -14.25 -11.60 -5.60
CA PRO A 303 -15.67 -11.72 -5.40
C PRO A 303 -15.99 -12.69 -4.24
N PHE A 304 -16.81 -12.24 -3.33
CA PHE A 304 -17.35 -13.05 -2.23
C PHE A 304 -18.72 -13.67 -2.54
N THR A 305 -19.31 -13.28 -3.67
CA THR A 305 -20.57 -13.81 -4.20
C THR A 305 -20.59 -13.72 -5.72
N THR A 306 -21.37 -14.57 -6.35
CA THR A 306 -21.65 -14.53 -7.79
C THR A 306 -22.93 -13.74 -8.11
N ASN A 307 -23.69 -13.36 -7.09
CA ASN A 307 -24.98 -12.69 -7.24
C ASN A 307 -24.81 -11.19 -7.03
N VAL A 308 -24.87 -10.41 -8.10
CA VAL A 308 -24.75 -8.94 -8.07
C VAL A 308 -25.76 -8.25 -7.15
N ARG A 309 -26.91 -8.87 -6.87
CA ARG A 309 -27.89 -8.31 -5.93
C ARG A 309 -27.45 -8.39 -4.47
N GLN A 310 -26.41 -9.15 -4.19
CA GLN A 310 -25.84 -9.32 -2.85
C GLN A 310 -24.61 -8.41 -2.58
N ILE A 311 -24.19 -7.58 -3.54
CA ILE A 311 -23.04 -6.69 -3.37
C ILE A 311 -23.43 -5.23 -3.09
N GLY A 312 -24.69 -4.87 -3.26
CA GLY A 312 -25.19 -3.52 -2.97
C GLY A 312 -25.44 -3.31 -1.46
N VAL A 313 -26.00 -2.16 -1.14
CA VAL A 313 -26.47 -1.86 0.23
C VAL A 313 -27.50 -2.90 0.66
N PRO A 314 -27.29 -3.62 1.77
CA PRO A 314 -28.11 -4.75 2.11
C PRO A 314 -29.50 -4.33 2.61
N VAL A 315 -30.51 -5.00 2.10
CA VAL A 315 -31.90 -4.90 2.57
C VAL A 315 -32.44 -6.30 2.87
N LYS A 316 -33.49 -6.38 3.61
CA LYS A 316 -34.06 -7.66 4.03
C LYS A 316 -34.36 -8.64 2.87
N SER A 317 -34.75 -8.12 1.71
CA SER A 317 -35.03 -8.89 0.51
C SER A 317 -33.80 -9.20 -0.37
N SER A 318 -32.67 -8.61 -0.11
CA SER A 318 -31.48 -8.78 -0.98
C SER A 318 -30.82 -10.15 -0.86
N GLY A 319 -31.09 -10.88 0.24
CA GLY A 319 -30.40 -12.14 0.53
C GLY A 319 -28.88 -11.96 0.64
N ALA A 320 -28.41 -10.77 1.03
CA ALA A 320 -27.00 -10.46 1.15
C ALA A 320 -26.32 -11.36 2.18
N ALA A 321 -25.05 -11.67 1.93
CA ALA A 321 -24.20 -12.29 2.93
C ALA A 321 -24.04 -11.33 4.11
N PHE A 322 -24.28 -11.81 5.33
CA PHE A 322 -24.20 -10.94 6.51
C PHE A 322 -22.77 -10.59 6.83
N GLN A 323 -21.92 -11.57 6.89
CA GLN A 323 -20.53 -11.44 7.26
C GLN A 323 -19.72 -12.44 6.46
N THR A 324 -18.67 -11.98 5.80
CA THR A 324 -17.82 -12.88 5.05
C THR A 324 -16.40 -12.35 4.94
N ARG A 325 -15.44 -13.27 4.89
CA ARG A 325 -14.06 -12.92 4.57
C ARG A 325 -13.94 -12.58 3.10
N VAL A 326 -13.12 -11.58 2.83
CA VAL A 326 -12.74 -11.16 1.48
C VAL A 326 -11.22 -11.24 1.33
N GLN A 327 -10.79 -11.49 0.12
CA GLN A 327 -9.37 -11.70 -0.18
C GLN A 327 -8.86 -10.66 -1.17
N ASN A 328 -7.54 -10.48 -1.18
CA ASN A 328 -6.82 -9.68 -2.16
C ASN A 328 -7.41 -8.27 -2.34
N LEU A 329 -7.61 -7.58 -1.21
CA LEU A 329 -8.08 -6.20 -1.27
C LEU A 329 -6.99 -5.30 -1.84
N ASN A 330 -7.39 -4.33 -2.66
CA ASN A 330 -6.57 -3.17 -3.01
C ASN A 330 -7.30 -1.92 -2.53
N VAL A 331 -6.67 -1.18 -1.62
CA VAL A 331 -7.28 -0.02 -0.95
C VAL A 331 -6.56 1.25 -1.37
N LEU A 332 -7.32 2.23 -1.83
CA LEU A 332 -6.85 3.59 -2.09
C LEU A 332 -7.69 4.57 -1.26
N SER A 333 -7.07 5.54 -0.65
CA SER A 333 -7.76 6.58 0.12
C SER A 333 -6.86 7.78 0.32
N ASN A 334 -7.46 8.96 0.40
CA ASN A 334 -6.78 10.19 0.82
C ASN A 334 -6.92 10.47 2.33
N VAL A 335 -7.61 9.59 3.07
CA VAL A 335 -7.81 9.75 4.51
C VAL A 335 -6.57 9.26 5.27
N SER A 336 -6.01 10.15 6.08
CA SER A 336 -4.85 9.82 6.91
C SER A 336 -5.18 8.68 7.88
N GLY A 337 -4.26 7.72 7.99
CA GLY A 337 -4.42 6.56 8.87
C GLY A 337 -5.10 5.35 8.20
N VAL A 338 -5.72 5.51 7.03
CA VAL A 338 -6.21 4.36 6.25
C VAL A 338 -5.03 3.64 5.61
N ARG A 339 -4.96 2.34 5.84
CA ARG A 339 -3.97 1.48 5.19
C ARG A 339 -4.30 1.34 3.72
N THR A 340 -3.44 1.84 2.86
CA THR A 340 -3.57 1.75 1.40
C THR A 340 -2.69 0.66 0.80
N GLY A 341 -2.98 0.26 -0.42
CA GLY A 341 -2.28 -0.77 -1.17
C GLY A 341 -2.90 -2.16 -1.02
N ARG A 342 -2.14 -3.19 -1.36
CA ARG A 342 -2.60 -4.58 -1.29
C ARG A 342 -2.70 -5.08 0.14
N ILE A 343 -3.84 -5.66 0.47
CA ILE A 343 -4.15 -6.28 1.75
C ILE A 343 -4.60 -7.71 1.45
N LYS A 344 -3.97 -8.68 2.10
CA LYS A 344 -4.21 -10.09 1.82
C LYS A 344 -5.65 -10.50 2.09
N GLU A 345 -6.17 -10.09 3.23
CA GLU A 345 -7.51 -10.46 3.65
C GLU A 345 -8.19 -9.37 4.47
N GLY A 346 -9.50 -9.29 4.32
CA GLY A 346 -10.37 -8.43 5.07
C GLY A 346 -11.69 -9.14 5.36
N ASN A 347 -12.67 -8.38 5.76
CA ASN A 347 -14.04 -8.83 5.84
C ASN A 347 -14.99 -7.76 5.32
N ILE A 348 -16.16 -8.21 4.89
CA ILE A 348 -17.28 -7.34 4.61
C ILE A 348 -18.45 -7.80 5.47
N GLU A 349 -19.16 -6.83 6.05
CA GLU A 349 -20.35 -7.06 6.87
C GLU A 349 -21.53 -6.35 6.26
N PHE A 350 -22.62 -7.10 6.15
CA PHE A 350 -23.90 -6.60 5.65
C PHE A 350 -24.99 -6.86 6.68
N TRP A 351 -25.66 -5.82 7.11
CA TRP A 351 -26.77 -5.86 8.05
C TRP A 351 -28.06 -5.54 7.31
N SER A 352 -28.71 -6.58 6.80
CA SER A 352 -29.95 -6.46 6.03
C SER A 352 -31.21 -6.36 6.89
N SER A 353 -31.08 -6.59 8.20
CA SER A 353 -32.13 -6.43 9.21
C SER A 353 -31.56 -5.78 10.46
N ASN A 354 -32.16 -5.96 11.62
CA ASN A 354 -31.67 -5.36 12.86
C ASN A 354 -30.29 -5.92 13.28
N TYR A 355 -29.57 -5.18 14.12
CA TYR A 355 -28.27 -5.54 14.68
C TYR A 355 -28.31 -6.69 15.69
N ALA A 356 -29.47 -7.20 16.07
CA ALA A 356 -29.60 -8.34 16.96
C ALA A 356 -29.10 -9.65 16.34
N GLN A 357 -28.59 -9.59 15.16
CA GLN A 357 -28.02 -10.72 14.45
C GLN A 357 -26.69 -11.11 15.04
N GLN A 358 -26.40 -12.34 14.95
CA GLN A 358 -25.22 -12.97 15.46
C GLN A 358 -23.96 -12.38 14.80
N ASN A 359 -23.13 -11.82 15.62
CA ASN A 359 -21.77 -11.49 15.34
C ASN A 359 -21.05 -12.63 14.57
N ALA A 360 -19.79 -12.70 14.64
CA ALA A 360 -18.86 -13.59 13.95
C ALA A 360 -19.22 -15.10 13.84
N ALA A 361 -20.33 -15.59 14.36
CA ALA A 361 -20.61 -17.03 14.47
C ALA A 361 -20.67 -17.78 13.11
N GLY A 362 -20.97 -17.09 12.03
CA GLY A 362 -21.00 -17.66 10.68
C GLY A 362 -19.71 -17.50 9.87
N ILE A 363 -18.68 -16.85 10.41
CA ILE A 363 -17.46 -16.56 9.68
C ILE A 363 -16.35 -17.53 10.10
N PRO A 364 -15.85 -18.37 9.21
CA PRO A 364 -14.79 -19.30 9.55
C PRO A 364 -13.54 -18.57 10.09
N GLY A 365 -13.12 -18.92 11.30
CA GLY A 365 -11.96 -18.36 11.96
C GLY A 365 -12.14 -16.99 12.60
N ALA A 366 -13.34 -16.42 12.60
CA ALA A 366 -13.68 -15.24 13.38
C ALA A 366 -14.07 -15.63 14.81
N SER A 367 -13.80 -14.77 15.77
CA SER A 367 -14.20 -14.91 17.18
C SER A 367 -14.57 -13.54 17.74
N GLU A 368 -15.20 -13.48 18.91
CA GLU A 368 -15.51 -12.23 19.59
C GLU A 368 -14.27 -11.36 19.90
N GLN A 369 -13.11 -11.96 19.89
CA GLN A 369 -11.83 -11.26 20.08
C GLN A 369 -11.23 -10.81 18.74
N THR A 370 -11.80 -11.24 17.63
CA THR A 370 -11.40 -10.76 16.32
C THR A 370 -12.10 -9.45 16.04
N PHE A 371 -11.32 -8.57 15.45
CA PHE A 371 -11.74 -7.25 15.09
C PHE A 371 -13.10 -7.26 14.40
N ASP A 372 -14.01 -6.52 14.98
CA ASP A 372 -15.33 -6.14 14.48
C ASP A 372 -16.29 -7.26 14.02
N PHE A 373 -16.05 -8.46 14.44
CA PHE A 373 -17.00 -9.55 14.30
C PHE A 373 -17.81 -9.79 15.59
N GLY A 374 -17.71 -8.86 16.53
CA GLY A 374 -18.19 -9.05 17.88
C GLY A 374 -19.33 -8.16 18.28
N ASP A 375 -19.94 -7.43 17.35
CA ASP A 375 -21.08 -6.58 17.64
C ASP A 375 -22.26 -7.40 18.20
N ARG A 376 -22.31 -7.47 19.52
CA ARG A 376 -23.44 -8.04 20.25
C ARG A 376 -24.36 -6.92 20.66
N ARG A 377 -25.44 -6.75 19.95
CA ARG A 377 -26.58 -6.02 20.50
C ARG A 377 -27.68 -6.98 20.88
N THR A 378 -28.12 -6.87 22.12
CA THR A 378 -29.30 -7.55 22.63
C THR A 378 -30.47 -6.58 22.52
N GLY A 379 -31.39 -6.80 21.60
CA GLY A 379 -32.60 -6.00 21.46
C GLY A 379 -33.00 -5.74 20.00
N ASP A 380 -34.18 -5.20 19.80
CA ASP A 380 -34.72 -4.78 18.51
C ASP A 380 -34.13 -3.43 18.07
N ASP A 381 -32.85 -3.41 17.77
CA ASP A 381 -32.23 -2.21 17.22
C ASP A 381 -32.57 -2.10 15.73
N PRO A 382 -33.20 -1.02 15.28
CA PRO A 382 -33.76 -0.91 13.94
C PRO A 382 -32.75 -0.59 12.84
N GLY A 383 -31.49 -1.05 12.95
CA GLY A 383 -30.47 -0.86 11.94
C GLY A 383 -30.75 -1.67 10.67
N TYR A 384 -30.87 -0.99 9.54
CA TYR A 384 -31.03 -1.60 8.23
C TYR A 384 -30.11 -0.95 7.21
N GLY A 385 -29.69 -1.74 6.21
CA GLY A 385 -28.91 -1.22 5.12
C GLY A 385 -27.52 -0.77 5.54
N SER A 386 -26.96 -1.41 6.55
CA SER A 386 -25.62 -1.13 7.02
C SER A 386 -24.62 -2.05 6.38
N MET A 387 -23.46 -1.52 6.03
CA MET A 387 -22.33 -2.29 5.51
C MET A 387 -21.02 -1.72 6.02
N GLN A 388 -20.07 -2.62 6.27
CA GLN A 388 -18.73 -2.26 6.67
C GLN A 388 -17.72 -3.09 5.90
N ILE A 389 -16.57 -2.50 5.60
CA ILE A 389 -15.42 -3.15 4.98
C ILE A 389 -14.23 -2.93 5.89
N HIS A 390 -13.58 -4.01 6.28
CA HIS A 390 -12.45 -3.99 7.20
C HIS A 390 -11.20 -4.59 6.60
N ASN A 391 -10.06 -4.03 7.01
CA ASN A 391 -8.77 -4.68 6.93
C ASN A 391 -8.60 -5.57 8.17
N PHE A 392 -8.73 -6.87 7.96
CA PHE A 392 -8.66 -7.86 9.03
C PHE A 392 -7.27 -7.91 9.69
N THR A 393 -6.22 -7.82 8.89
CA THR A 393 -4.83 -7.95 9.36
C THR A 393 -4.44 -6.85 10.33
N GLU A 394 -4.83 -5.61 10.04
CA GLU A 394 -4.47 -4.45 10.86
C GLU A 394 -5.60 -3.98 11.78
N LYS A 395 -6.72 -4.71 11.81
CA LYS A 395 -7.89 -4.38 12.64
C LYS A 395 -8.37 -2.96 12.40
N GLN A 396 -8.64 -2.64 11.14
CA GLN A 396 -9.01 -1.30 10.73
C GLN A 396 -10.30 -1.31 9.92
N THR A 397 -11.23 -0.42 10.26
CA THR A 397 -12.35 -0.09 9.39
C THR A 397 -11.81 0.67 8.18
N VAL A 398 -12.12 0.21 6.99
CA VAL A 398 -11.76 0.87 5.74
C VAL A 398 -12.89 1.78 5.29
N PHE A 399 -14.12 1.26 5.30
CA PHE A 399 -15.33 1.99 4.98
C PHE A 399 -16.48 1.46 5.82
N ALA A 400 -17.32 2.36 6.32
CA ALA A 400 -18.55 2.02 7.01
C ALA A 400 -19.71 2.92 6.56
N TYR A 401 -20.85 2.31 6.35
CA TYR A 401 -22.13 2.99 6.14
C TYR A 401 -23.20 2.31 6.97
N ASN A 402 -23.89 3.09 7.76
CA ASN A 402 -24.98 2.61 8.61
C ASN A 402 -26.23 3.44 8.38
N ASN A 403 -27.27 2.81 7.93
CA ASN A 403 -28.56 3.44 7.70
C ASN A 403 -29.56 3.08 8.81
N PHE A 404 -29.84 4.00 9.70
CA PHE A 404 -30.84 3.81 10.74
C PHE A 404 -32.24 4.12 10.24
N SER A 405 -33.19 3.21 10.49
CA SER A 405 -34.58 3.32 10.05
C SER A 405 -35.41 4.35 10.83
N ALA A 406 -34.93 4.85 11.93
CA ALA A 406 -35.71 5.67 12.87
C ALA A 406 -35.56 7.17 12.69
N GLY A 407 -35.14 7.64 11.54
CA GLY A 407 -35.09 9.08 11.21
C GLY A 407 -34.04 9.89 11.95
N ALA A 408 -33.18 9.26 12.72
CA ALA A 408 -32.29 9.99 13.58
C ALA A 408 -30.94 10.26 12.97
N SER A 409 -30.31 9.34 12.25
CA SER A 409 -28.98 9.64 11.72
C SER A 409 -28.32 8.41 11.09
N SER A 410 -28.09 8.46 9.82
CA SER A 410 -27.18 7.52 9.15
C SER A 410 -25.73 7.95 9.43
N ASP A 411 -24.86 6.95 9.59
CA ASP A 411 -23.44 7.16 9.76
C ASP A 411 -22.70 6.76 8.49
N VAL A 412 -21.66 7.47 8.17
CA VAL A 412 -20.73 7.12 7.11
C VAL A 412 -19.32 7.48 7.53
N GLY A 413 -18.35 6.67 7.17
CA GLY A 413 -16.98 7.00 7.49
C GLY A 413 -15.94 6.19 6.74
N ILE A 414 -14.74 6.72 6.74
CA ILE A 414 -13.54 6.15 6.14
C ILE A 414 -12.45 6.13 7.20
N GLY A 415 -11.91 4.95 7.48
CA GLY A 415 -10.92 4.76 8.54
C GLY A 415 -11.54 4.54 9.92
N ASN A 416 -10.70 4.40 10.94
CA ASN A 416 -11.13 4.19 12.32
C ASN A 416 -11.69 5.47 12.95
N GLN A 417 -12.54 5.31 13.94
CA GLN A 417 -12.98 6.43 14.79
C GLN A 417 -11.81 7.13 15.51
N PRO A 418 -11.98 8.39 15.93
CA PRO A 418 -11.07 9.03 16.86
C PRO A 418 -10.82 8.15 18.11
N GLY A 419 -9.57 7.99 18.51
CA GLY A 419 -9.18 7.07 19.57
C GLY A 419 -8.87 5.66 19.11
N ASN A 420 -8.78 5.47 17.79
CA ASN A 420 -8.41 4.20 17.14
C ASN A 420 -9.41 3.07 17.38
N GLN A 421 -10.68 3.41 17.52
CA GLN A 421 -11.77 2.44 17.60
C GLN A 421 -12.05 1.90 16.20
N PRO A 422 -12.06 0.58 16.02
CA PRO A 422 -12.25 -0.03 14.72
C PRO A 422 -13.70 -0.15 14.26
N ASP A 423 -14.62 0.10 15.14
CA ASP A 423 -16.05 0.09 14.88
C ASP A 423 -16.50 1.43 14.27
N TRP A 424 -17.77 1.68 14.11
CA TRP A 424 -18.37 2.86 13.48
C TRP A 424 -17.53 4.12 13.49
N THR A 425 -17.21 4.65 12.32
CA THR A 425 -16.26 5.74 12.19
C THR A 425 -16.81 7.09 12.61
N PHE A 426 -18.12 7.34 12.44
CA PHE A 426 -18.76 8.61 12.81
C PHE A 426 -20.21 8.39 13.24
N SER A 427 -20.57 8.81 14.43
CA SER A 427 -21.95 8.87 14.86
C SER A 427 -22.64 10.12 14.28
N LYS A 428 -23.81 9.93 13.63
CA LYS A 428 -24.59 11.03 13.01
C LYS A 428 -23.83 11.80 11.93
N SER A 429 -22.89 11.15 11.26
CA SER A 429 -21.94 11.82 10.40
C SER A 429 -22.53 12.35 9.10
N LEU A 430 -23.57 11.72 8.54
CA LEU A 430 -24.24 12.21 7.31
C LEU A 430 -24.87 13.59 7.49
N GLN A 431 -25.28 13.96 8.71
CA GLN A 431 -25.74 15.32 8.99
C GLN A 431 -24.61 16.36 8.88
N ASN A 432 -23.37 15.92 9.08
CA ASN A 432 -22.18 16.76 8.99
C ASN A 432 -21.55 16.78 7.61
N CYS A 433 -22.02 15.97 6.68
CA CYS A 433 -21.57 15.97 5.30
C CYS A 433 -22.42 16.92 4.44
N LYS A 434 -21.78 17.57 3.49
CA LYS A 434 -22.45 18.28 2.41
C LYS A 434 -23.00 17.26 1.40
N ASP A 435 -22.21 16.23 1.08
CA ASP A 435 -22.51 15.21 0.11
C ASP A 435 -21.85 13.89 0.46
N ALA A 436 -22.41 12.75 0.03
CA ALA A 436 -21.81 11.44 0.21
C ALA A 436 -22.37 10.44 -0.81
N TRP A 437 -21.45 9.77 -1.52
CA TRP A 437 -21.78 8.86 -2.61
C TRP A 437 -21.11 7.50 -2.46
N LEU A 438 -21.79 6.46 -2.94
CA LEU A 438 -21.25 5.11 -3.04
C LEU A 438 -21.49 4.57 -4.45
N TYR A 439 -20.42 4.07 -5.06
CA TYR A 439 -20.42 3.39 -6.35
C TYR A 439 -19.98 1.95 -6.13
N VAL A 440 -20.72 1.02 -6.70
CA VAL A 440 -20.38 -0.40 -6.70
C VAL A 440 -20.18 -0.86 -8.12
N LEU A 441 -18.99 -1.36 -8.42
CA LEU A 441 -18.59 -1.77 -9.76
C LEU A 441 -18.08 -3.22 -9.73
N VAL A 442 -18.10 -3.86 -10.88
CA VAL A 442 -17.58 -5.23 -11.03
C VAL A 442 -16.76 -5.36 -12.30
N ASP A 443 -15.70 -6.16 -12.24
CA ASP A 443 -15.02 -6.65 -13.42
C ASP A 443 -15.61 -8.01 -13.79
N MET A 444 -15.66 -8.28 -15.07
CA MET A 444 -16.37 -9.43 -15.64
C MET A 444 -15.49 -10.20 -16.61
N GLU A 445 -15.64 -11.51 -16.62
CA GLU A 445 -15.19 -12.41 -17.68
C GLU A 445 -16.32 -12.74 -18.65
#